data_13fd3f9244cfc7d9607672a9d0972c89
#
_entry.id   13fd3f9244cfc7d9607672a9d0972c89
#
_cell.length_a   1.000
_cell.length_b   1.000
_cell.length_c   1.000
_cell.angle_alpha   90.00
_cell.angle_beta   90.00
_cell.angle_gamma   90.00
#
_symmetry.space_group_name_H-M   'P 1'
#
loop_
_entity.id
_entity.type
_entity.pdbx_description
1 polymer ?
#
loop_
_entity_poly.entity_id
_entity_poly.type
_entity_poly.pdbx_seq_one_letter_code
_entity_poly.pdbx_strand_id
1 'polypeptide(L)'
;MEHIFTKIYTDLHNSGYKEKNPLKSFLFNTKQHSILIFYISSQIEKKSTLEEICYNVSPKVISRSTIQNILKEGVKLGFFTKEISQKDKRAKHFKLTDHAINLIEDWAYEQKKVFSKI
;
A
#
# COMPACT_ATOMS: atom_id res chain seq x y z
N MET A 1 4.01 -18.18 19.22
CA MET A 1 4.11 -16.70 19.08
C MET A 1 5.40 -16.26 18.40
N GLU A 2 6.51 -16.85 18.77
CA GLU A 2 7.83 -16.48 18.23
C GLU A 2 7.93 -16.60 16.71
N HIS A 3 7.34 -17.64 16.13
CA HIS A 3 7.39 -17.84 14.68
C HIS A 3 6.63 -16.77 13.88
N ILE A 4 5.60 -16.14 14.48
CA ILE A 4 4.88 -15.03 13.87
C ILE A 4 5.79 -13.81 13.78
N PHE A 5 6.45 -13.48 14.87
CA PHE A 5 7.37 -12.34 14.91
C PHE A 5 8.56 -12.56 14.00
N THR A 6 9.06 -13.79 13.92
CA THR A 6 10.13 -14.14 12.99
C THR A 6 9.72 -13.92 11.54
N LYS A 7 8.48 -14.32 11.19
CA LYS A 7 7.94 -14.11 9.85
C LYS A 7 7.82 -12.63 9.51
N ILE A 8 7.23 -11.85 10.42
CA ILE A 8 7.05 -10.41 10.22
C ILE A 8 8.41 -9.72 10.09
N TYR A 9 9.32 -10.03 11.01
CA TYR A 9 10.69 -9.49 10.99
C TYR A 9 11.38 -9.82 9.67
N THR A 10 11.32 -11.08 9.25
CA THR A 10 11.99 -11.53 8.03
C THR A 10 11.43 -10.83 6.80
N ASP A 11 10.10 -10.70 6.70
CA ASP A 11 9.47 -10.02 5.56
C ASP A 11 9.91 -8.56 5.49
N LEU A 12 9.88 -7.85 6.62
CA LEU A 12 10.29 -6.45 6.67
C LEU A 12 11.78 -6.27 6.38
N HIS A 13 12.61 -7.12 6.98
CA HIS A 13 14.07 -7.09 6.79
C HIS A 13 14.44 -7.33 5.34
N ASN A 14 13.89 -8.39 4.74
CA ASN A 14 14.23 -8.77 3.37
C ASN A 14 13.71 -7.78 2.32
N SER A 15 12.59 -7.11 2.58
CA SER A 15 12.08 -6.08 1.68
C SER A 15 13.05 -4.90 1.54
N GLY A 16 13.92 -4.71 2.54
CA GLY A 16 14.89 -3.62 2.55
C GLY A 16 16.09 -3.84 1.62
N TYR A 17 16.44 -5.08 1.28
CA TYR A 17 17.63 -5.32 0.45
C TYR A 17 17.62 -6.59 -0.40
N LYS A 18 16.85 -7.60 -0.05
CA LYS A 18 16.82 -8.87 -0.79
C LYS A 18 15.62 -8.99 -1.73
N GLU A 19 14.62 -8.16 -1.55
CA GLU A 19 13.40 -8.26 -2.33
C GLU A 19 13.65 -7.78 -3.76
N LYS A 20 13.44 -8.68 -4.72
CA LYS A 20 13.61 -8.39 -6.14
C LYS A 20 12.31 -7.93 -6.81
N ASN A 21 11.17 -8.17 -6.18
CA ASN A 21 9.89 -7.72 -6.70
C ASN A 21 9.71 -6.24 -6.36
N PRO A 22 9.70 -5.33 -7.36
CA PRO A 22 9.59 -3.90 -7.09
C PRO A 22 8.28 -3.50 -6.41
N LEU A 23 7.19 -4.23 -6.66
CA LEU A 23 5.91 -3.94 -6.01
C LEU A 23 5.96 -4.26 -4.51
N LYS A 24 6.59 -5.37 -4.15
CA LYS A 24 6.75 -5.75 -2.73
C LYS A 24 7.71 -4.80 -2.01
N SER A 25 8.79 -4.40 -2.67
CA SER A 25 9.72 -3.40 -2.15
C SER A 25 9.01 -2.07 -1.91
N PHE A 26 8.13 -1.67 -2.83
CA PHE A 26 7.36 -0.44 -2.70
C PHE A 26 6.43 -0.49 -1.48
N LEU A 27 5.71 -1.60 -1.29
CA LEU A 27 4.80 -1.79 -0.16
C LEU A 27 5.51 -1.58 1.19
N PHE A 28 6.72 -2.09 1.32
CA PHE A 28 7.46 -2.06 2.58
C PHE A 28 8.62 -1.06 2.58
N ASN A 29 8.66 -0.13 1.63
CA ASN A 29 9.78 0.80 1.50
C ASN A 29 9.95 1.65 2.76
N THR A 30 8.87 2.27 3.22
CA THR A 30 8.84 3.01 4.49
C THR A 30 7.52 2.72 5.20
N LYS A 31 7.46 3.08 6.48
CA LYS A 31 6.22 3.01 7.25
C LYS A 31 5.10 3.81 6.55
N GLN A 32 5.45 4.96 5.98
CA GLN A 32 4.49 5.83 5.29
C GLN A 32 3.94 5.18 4.03
N HIS A 33 4.77 4.46 3.26
CA HIS A 33 4.30 3.69 2.11
C HIS A 33 3.28 2.64 2.55
N SER A 34 3.60 1.87 3.59
CA SER A 34 2.72 0.82 4.09
C SER A 34 1.38 1.38 4.59
N ILE A 35 1.43 2.48 5.36
CA ILE A 35 0.22 3.13 5.87
C ILE A 35 -0.69 3.55 4.72
N LEU A 36 -0.13 4.24 3.73
CA LEU A 36 -0.89 4.74 2.58
C LEU A 36 -1.50 3.59 1.77
N ILE A 37 -0.70 2.57 1.49
CA ILE A 37 -1.15 1.43 0.68
C ILE A 37 -2.24 0.64 1.41
N PHE A 38 -2.07 0.36 2.69
CA PHE A 38 -3.10 -0.35 3.46
C PHE A 38 -4.35 0.49 3.65
N TYR A 39 -4.22 1.82 3.75
CA TYR A 39 -5.38 2.70 3.77
C TYR A 39 -6.20 2.56 2.47
N ILE A 40 -5.55 2.65 1.32
CA ILE A 40 -6.23 2.51 0.03
C ILE A 40 -6.83 1.11 -0.11
N SER A 41 -6.10 0.08 0.35
CA SER A 41 -6.58 -1.31 0.31
C SER A 41 -7.87 -1.51 1.11
N SER A 42 -8.09 -0.71 2.15
CA SER A 42 -9.27 -0.79 3.00
C SER A 42 -10.48 -0.05 2.44
N GLN A 43 -10.30 0.75 1.40
CA GLN A 43 -11.39 1.54 0.83
C GLN A 43 -12.21 0.73 -0.17
N ILE A 44 -13.45 1.19 -0.41
CA ILE A 44 -14.36 0.58 -1.38
C ILE A 44 -13.70 0.63 -2.76
N GLU A 45 -13.74 -0.49 -3.47
CA GLU A 45 -13.13 -0.65 -4.79
C GLU A 45 -11.61 -0.40 -4.79
N LYS A 46 -10.99 -0.37 -3.61
CA LYS A 46 -9.53 -0.20 -3.42
C LYS A 46 -9.02 1.04 -4.15
N LYS A 47 -9.74 2.14 -3.99
CA LYS A 47 -9.38 3.43 -4.58
C LYS A 47 -9.69 4.58 -3.63
N SER A 48 -8.99 5.69 -3.81
CA SER A 48 -9.19 6.91 -3.03
C SER A 48 -8.68 8.12 -3.81
N THR A 49 -9.27 9.28 -3.53
CA THR A 49 -8.74 10.55 -4.02
C THR A 49 -7.65 11.05 -3.07
N LEU A 50 -6.79 11.95 -3.57
CA LEU A 50 -5.79 12.61 -2.72
C LEU A 50 -6.47 13.33 -1.54
N GLU A 51 -7.59 14.00 -1.79
CA GLU A 51 -8.30 14.76 -0.75
C GLU A 51 -8.85 13.84 0.35
N GLU A 52 -9.42 12.69 -0.03
CA GLU A 52 -9.89 11.69 0.93
C GLU A 52 -8.74 11.16 1.79
N ILE A 53 -7.60 10.88 1.17
CA ILE A 53 -6.42 10.41 1.89
C ILE A 53 -5.97 11.48 2.89
N CYS A 54 -5.84 12.73 2.44
CA CYS A 54 -5.40 13.82 3.29
C CYS A 54 -6.40 14.13 4.41
N TYR A 55 -7.67 13.90 4.18
CA TYR A 55 -8.70 14.07 5.20
C TYR A 55 -8.60 13.00 6.30
N ASN A 56 -8.34 11.76 5.93
CA ASN A 56 -8.39 10.62 6.85
C ASN A 56 -7.04 10.26 7.46
N VAL A 57 -5.93 10.59 6.80
CA VAL A 57 -4.58 10.34 7.32
C VAL A 57 -4.03 11.63 7.91
N SER A 58 -3.67 11.58 9.19
CA SER A 58 -3.15 12.77 9.88
C SER A 58 -1.90 13.32 9.19
N PRO A 59 -1.81 14.65 8.96
CA PRO A 59 -0.59 15.24 8.43
C PRO A 59 0.62 15.12 9.37
N LYS A 60 0.38 14.78 10.62
CA LYS A 60 1.46 14.44 11.57
C LYS A 60 2.06 13.07 11.28
N VAL A 61 1.32 12.20 10.60
CA VAL A 61 1.79 10.86 10.21
C VAL A 61 2.42 10.90 8.83
N ILE A 62 1.70 11.47 7.85
CA ILE A 62 2.21 11.63 6.48
C ILE A 62 1.80 13.02 5.98
N SER A 63 2.77 13.82 5.56
CA SER A 63 2.48 15.13 4.97
C SER A 63 1.83 14.98 3.59
N ARG A 64 1.10 16.00 3.17
CA ARG A 64 0.47 16.03 1.83
C ARG A 64 1.49 15.80 0.72
N SER A 65 2.64 16.45 0.80
CA SER A 65 3.69 16.32 -0.22
C SER A 65 4.24 14.89 -0.28
N THR A 66 4.40 14.24 0.85
CA THR A 66 4.85 12.85 0.90
C THR A 66 3.80 11.92 0.29
N ILE A 67 2.52 12.13 0.60
CA ILE A 67 1.41 11.36 -0.01
C ILE A 67 1.46 11.51 -1.53
N GLN A 68 1.58 12.74 -2.03
CA GLN A 68 1.65 13.00 -3.47
C GLN A 68 2.84 12.29 -4.12
N ASN A 69 4.00 12.31 -3.47
CA ASN A 69 5.21 11.65 -3.97
C ASN A 69 5.05 10.13 -4.03
N ILE A 70 4.48 9.52 -2.98
CA ILE A 70 4.25 8.07 -2.95
C ILE A 70 3.24 7.65 -4.03
N LEU A 71 2.16 8.40 -4.18
CA LEU A 71 1.15 8.13 -5.21
C LEU A 71 1.77 8.22 -6.61
N LYS A 72 2.56 9.23 -6.88
CA LYS A 72 3.25 9.44 -8.15
C LYS A 72 4.21 8.30 -8.45
N GLU A 73 5.01 7.91 -7.47
CA GLU A 73 5.94 6.79 -7.58
C GLU A 73 5.19 5.47 -7.85
N GLY A 74 4.10 5.24 -7.12
CA GLY A 74 3.29 4.03 -7.29
C GLY A 74 2.64 3.94 -8.66
N VAL A 75 2.20 5.04 -9.24
CA VAL A 75 1.69 5.06 -10.62
C VAL A 75 2.80 4.68 -11.61
N LYS A 76 3.99 5.22 -11.41
CA LYS A 76 5.15 4.89 -12.24
C LYS A 76 5.51 3.41 -12.21
N LEU A 77 5.44 2.80 -11.03
CA LEU A 77 5.79 1.39 -10.83
C LEU A 77 4.67 0.41 -11.24
N GLY A 78 3.48 0.92 -11.56
CA GLY A 78 2.34 0.06 -11.84
C GLY A 78 1.66 -0.48 -10.58
N PHE A 79 1.88 0.15 -9.43
CA PHE A 79 1.20 -0.19 -8.18
C PHE A 79 -0.19 0.43 -8.11
N PHE A 80 -0.32 1.67 -8.60
CA PHE A 80 -1.58 2.38 -8.71
C PHE A 80 -1.88 2.77 -10.15
N THR A 81 -3.16 2.87 -10.49
CA THR A 81 -3.62 3.60 -11.68
C THR A 81 -4.28 4.89 -11.22
N LYS A 82 -4.20 5.90 -12.07
CA LYS A 82 -4.80 7.21 -11.83
C LYS A 82 -6.00 7.35 -12.76
N GLU A 83 -7.18 7.43 -12.17
CA GLU A 83 -8.43 7.52 -12.91
C GLU A 83 -9.08 8.89 -12.65
N ILE A 84 -9.70 9.46 -13.69
CA ILE A 84 -10.47 10.69 -13.56
C ILE A 84 -11.90 10.32 -13.20
N SER A 85 -12.45 10.94 -12.15
CA SER A 85 -13.84 10.72 -11.75
C SER A 85 -14.80 11.18 -12.86
N GLN A 86 -15.81 10.33 -13.17
CA GLN A 86 -16.85 10.70 -14.13
C GLN A 86 -17.80 11.75 -13.58
N LYS A 87 -17.95 11.81 -12.26
CA LYS A 87 -18.84 12.77 -11.59
C LYS A 87 -18.17 14.14 -11.41
N ASP A 88 -16.88 14.15 -11.18
CA ASP A 88 -16.10 15.37 -11.02
C ASP A 88 -14.78 15.19 -11.76
N LYS A 89 -14.67 15.83 -12.92
CA LYS A 89 -13.47 15.76 -13.77
C LYS A 89 -12.21 16.30 -13.11
N ARG A 90 -12.36 17.01 -11.97
CA ARG A 90 -11.23 17.52 -11.19
C ARG A 90 -10.70 16.50 -10.20
N ALA A 91 -11.53 15.53 -9.80
CA ALA A 91 -11.14 14.52 -8.84
C ALA A 91 -10.46 13.36 -9.54
N LYS A 92 -9.27 13.04 -9.07
CA LYS A 92 -8.49 11.91 -9.56
C LYS A 92 -8.48 10.82 -8.49
N HIS A 93 -8.86 9.61 -8.89
CA HIS A 93 -8.80 8.44 -8.02
C HIS A 93 -7.51 7.68 -8.27
N PHE A 94 -6.87 7.28 -7.19
CA PHE A 94 -5.73 6.37 -7.22
C PHE A 94 -6.24 5.00 -6.81
N LYS A 95 -6.16 4.05 -7.72
CA LYS A 95 -6.69 2.70 -7.53
C LYS A 95 -5.55 1.69 -7.59
N LEU A 96 -5.61 0.67 -6.74
CA LEU A 96 -4.66 -0.43 -6.80
C LEU A 96 -4.83 -1.18 -8.13
N THR A 97 -3.70 -1.50 -8.77
CA THR A 97 -3.70 -2.35 -9.95
C THR A 97 -3.99 -3.80 -9.55
N ASP A 98 -4.38 -4.64 -10.52
CA ASP A 98 -4.60 -6.06 -10.27
C ASP A 98 -3.34 -6.73 -9.74
N HIS A 99 -2.17 -6.37 -10.25
CA HIS A 99 -0.89 -6.88 -9.75
C HIS A 99 -0.66 -6.51 -8.29
N ALA A 100 -0.97 -5.27 -7.91
CA ALA A 100 -0.84 -4.82 -6.53
C ALA A 100 -1.84 -5.53 -5.61
N ILE A 101 -3.08 -5.68 -6.05
CA ILE A 101 -4.11 -6.40 -5.29
C ILE A 101 -3.68 -7.83 -5.04
N ASN A 102 -3.23 -8.54 -6.07
CA ASN A 102 -2.78 -9.92 -5.94
C ASN A 102 -1.62 -10.04 -4.96
N LEU A 103 -0.65 -9.13 -5.04
CA LEU A 103 0.49 -9.13 -4.13
C LEU A 103 0.07 -8.93 -2.68
N ILE A 104 -0.82 -7.97 -2.43
CA ILE A 104 -1.30 -7.66 -1.08
C ILE A 104 -2.13 -8.82 -0.52
N GLU A 105 -3.01 -9.39 -1.33
CA GLU A 105 -3.84 -10.52 -0.92
C GLU A 105 -3.01 -11.77 -0.64
N ASP A 106 -2.01 -12.05 -1.47
CA ASP A 106 -1.09 -13.17 -1.25
C ASP A 106 -0.32 -12.97 0.07
N TRP A 107 0.17 -11.77 0.30
CA TRP A 107 0.87 -11.46 1.56
C TRP A 107 -0.06 -11.64 2.76
N ALA A 108 -1.29 -11.12 2.68
CA ALA A 108 -2.27 -11.23 3.75
C ALA A 108 -2.64 -12.69 4.02
N TYR A 109 -2.78 -13.50 2.96
CA TYR A 109 -3.06 -14.92 3.08
C TYR A 109 -1.94 -15.67 3.81
N GLU A 110 -0.68 -15.34 3.50
CA GLU A 110 0.47 -15.91 4.21
C GLU A 110 0.47 -15.55 5.70
N GLN A 111 0.10 -14.29 6.05
CA GLN A 111 -0.03 -13.89 7.44
C GLN A 111 -1.14 -14.70 8.14
N LYS A 112 -2.28 -14.87 7.48
CA LYS A 112 -3.39 -15.65 8.02
C LYS A 112 -2.98 -17.07 8.32
N LYS A 113 -2.21 -17.73 7.45
CA LYS A 113 -1.69 -19.08 7.68
C LYS A 113 -0.82 -19.15 8.93
N VAL A 114 0.06 -18.16 9.11
CA VAL A 114 0.96 -18.12 10.27
C VAL A 114 0.15 -17.93 11.56
N PHE A 115 -0.81 -17.02 11.56
CA PHE A 115 -1.65 -16.76 12.73
C PHE A 115 -2.56 -17.96 13.07
N SER A 116 -3.03 -18.68 12.07
CA SER A 116 -3.94 -19.83 12.30
C SER A 116 -3.24 -21.03 12.95
N LYS A 117 -1.91 -21.05 13.00
CA LYS A 117 -1.12 -22.11 13.63
C LYS A 117 -0.89 -21.91 15.13
N ILE A 118 -1.45 -20.85 15.69
CA ILE A 118 -1.39 -20.57 17.13
C ILE A 118 -2.61 -21.23 17.85
#